data_7f7df0d7a09405b60c2c4b675702b07a
#
_entry.id   7f7df0d7a09405b60c2c4b675702b07a
#
_cell.length_a   1.000
_cell.length_b   1.000
_cell.length_c   1.000
_cell.angle_alpha   90.00
_cell.angle_beta   90.00
_cell.angle_gamma   90.00
#
_symmetry.space_group_name_H-M   'P 1'
#
loop_
_entity.id
_entity.type
_entity.pdbx_description
1 polymer ?
#
loop_
_entity_poly.entity_id
_entity_poly.type
_entity_poly.pdbx_seq_one_letter_code
_entity_poly.pdbx_strand_id
1 'polypeptide(L)'
;LTLEDVVAVARGGAPVEIDPAALAAMGEARAVVERAIAEGRPAYAVTTGVGSRKLFDIEASDHDRLLVRQHRISQGAPVAHEIVRATALRLANALARATTAARPELASHLVAALNDDRLPVLRTHGSIGQSDLAQMADLADGVLDGFELAQGEAITLLNQSAFATASGALAFADALVLLDVLDHAGALDLEALGANRDSVHPAIGEARPYPGLRATLARLGALLDGSEVEARDLQDPLTFRTIAQQNGAARD
;
A
#
# COMPACT_ATOMS: atom_id res chain seq x y z
N LEU A 1 1.39 9.54 -4.46
CA LEU A 1 0.22 8.99 -3.74
C LEU A 1 0.39 9.19 -2.25
N THR A 2 -0.64 9.66 -1.58
CA THR A 2 -0.79 9.68 -0.13
C THR A 2 -1.61 8.47 0.34
N LEU A 3 -1.74 8.30 1.65
CA LEU A 3 -2.59 7.24 2.22
C LEU A 3 -4.07 7.48 1.90
N GLU A 4 -4.48 8.75 1.95
CA GLU A 4 -5.84 9.19 1.63
C GLU A 4 -6.19 8.91 0.16
N ASP A 5 -5.25 9.12 -0.77
CA ASP A 5 -5.45 8.77 -2.18
C ASP A 5 -5.69 7.26 -2.35
N VAL A 6 -4.90 6.43 -1.65
CA VAL A 6 -5.08 4.96 -1.70
C VAL A 6 -6.46 4.56 -1.19
N VAL A 7 -6.90 5.13 -0.06
CA VAL A 7 -8.23 4.86 0.51
C VAL A 7 -9.34 5.35 -0.43
N ALA A 8 -9.22 6.56 -0.98
CA ALA A 8 -10.21 7.13 -1.90
C ALA A 8 -10.40 6.27 -3.15
N VAL A 9 -9.31 5.79 -3.75
CA VAL A 9 -9.38 4.92 -4.94
C VAL A 9 -9.85 3.51 -4.58
N ALA A 10 -9.30 2.92 -3.51
CA ALA A 10 -9.57 1.53 -3.17
C ALA A 10 -11.00 1.31 -2.64
N ARG A 11 -11.47 2.19 -1.77
CA ARG A 11 -12.78 2.12 -1.09
C ARG A 11 -13.82 3.03 -1.70
N GLY A 12 -13.42 4.22 -2.12
CA GLY A 12 -14.31 5.24 -2.68
C GLY A 12 -14.52 5.15 -4.19
N GLY A 13 -13.73 4.35 -4.91
CA GLY A 13 -13.81 4.26 -6.37
C GLY A 13 -13.40 5.53 -7.11
N ALA A 14 -12.59 6.40 -6.49
CA ALA A 14 -12.10 7.61 -7.13
C ALA A 14 -11.35 7.28 -8.43
N PRO A 15 -11.55 8.04 -9.51
CA PRO A 15 -10.88 7.81 -10.78
C PRO A 15 -9.39 8.12 -10.67
N VAL A 16 -8.59 7.43 -11.49
CA VAL A 16 -7.13 7.58 -11.54
C VAL A 16 -6.72 8.07 -12.92
N GLU A 17 -5.81 9.01 -12.97
CA GLU A 17 -5.16 9.49 -14.19
C GLU A 17 -3.64 9.43 -14.02
N ILE A 18 -2.93 9.20 -15.13
CA ILE A 18 -1.47 9.28 -15.16
C ILE A 18 -1.06 10.64 -15.72
N ASP A 19 -0.18 11.32 -15.02
CA ASP A 19 0.39 12.58 -15.48
C ASP A 19 1.03 12.39 -16.88
N PRO A 20 0.67 13.20 -17.89
CA PRO A 20 1.27 13.15 -19.22
C PRO A 20 2.81 13.24 -19.20
N ALA A 21 3.40 13.98 -18.26
CA ALA A 21 4.85 14.05 -18.11
C ALA A 21 5.43 12.70 -17.64
N ALA A 22 4.71 11.95 -16.80
CA ALA A 22 5.13 10.60 -16.41
C ALA A 22 5.07 9.62 -17.58
N LEU A 23 4.02 9.70 -18.43
CA LEU A 23 3.93 8.89 -19.65
C LEU A 23 5.08 9.20 -20.62
N ALA A 24 5.43 10.47 -20.80
CA ALA A 24 6.57 10.86 -21.63
C ALA A 24 7.90 10.29 -21.08
N ALA A 25 8.12 10.41 -19.77
CA ALA A 25 9.31 9.84 -19.11
C ALA A 25 9.38 8.32 -19.24
N MET A 26 8.24 7.61 -19.17
CA MET A 26 8.18 6.16 -19.42
C MET A 26 8.59 5.82 -20.86
N GLY A 27 8.19 6.61 -21.84
CA GLY A 27 8.62 6.44 -23.24
C GLY A 27 10.13 6.58 -23.40
N GLU A 28 10.74 7.56 -22.75
CA GLU A 28 12.20 7.75 -22.75
C GLU A 28 12.92 6.58 -22.08
N ALA A 29 12.44 6.12 -20.94
CA ALA A 29 12.98 4.95 -20.23
C ALA A 29 12.85 3.67 -21.08
N ARG A 30 11.73 3.47 -21.74
CA ARG A 30 11.51 2.33 -22.65
C ARG A 30 12.48 2.34 -23.83
N ALA A 31 12.78 3.49 -24.41
CA ALA A 31 13.75 3.61 -25.51
C ALA A 31 15.17 3.13 -25.10
N VAL A 32 15.53 3.24 -23.81
CA VAL A 32 16.81 2.67 -23.29
C VAL A 32 16.79 1.15 -23.37
N VAL A 33 15.67 0.55 -22.98
CA VAL A 33 15.49 -0.92 -23.00
C VAL A 33 15.52 -1.44 -24.44
N GLU A 34 14.84 -0.76 -25.36
CA GLU A 34 14.81 -1.15 -26.78
C GLU A 34 16.19 -1.07 -27.45
N ARG A 35 16.97 -0.06 -27.10
CA ARG A 35 18.37 0.00 -27.55
C ARG A 35 19.19 -1.17 -27.00
N ALA A 36 19.03 -1.54 -25.72
CA ALA A 36 19.74 -2.65 -25.14
C ALA A 36 19.36 -3.98 -25.81
N ILE A 37 18.09 -4.17 -26.15
CA ILE A 37 17.62 -5.33 -26.92
C ILE A 37 18.25 -5.34 -28.32
N ALA A 38 18.19 -4.24 -29.04
CA ALA A 38 18.74 -4.11 -30.41
C ALA A 38 20.26 -4.36 -30.45
N GLU A 39 20.99 -3.96 -29.41
CA GLU A 39 22.43 -4.16 -29.28
C GLU A 39 22.79 -5.56 -28.72
N GLY A 40 21.81 -6.40 -28.41
CA GLY A 40 22.04 -7.74 -27.84
C GLY A 40 22.68 -7.70 -26.46
N ARG A 41 22.49 -6.62 -25.69
CA ARG A 41 23.05 -6.52 -24.33
C ARG A 41 22.29 -7.43 -23.36
N PRO A 42 23.01 -8.25 -22.57
CA PRO A 42 22.36 -9.07 -21.57
C PRO A 42 21.60 -8.18 -20.54
N ALA A 43 20.29 -8.40 -20.42
CA ALA A 43 19.44 -7.73 -19.46
C ALA A 43 18.51 -8.76 -18.82
N TYR A 44 18.55 -8.84 -17.48
CA TYR A 44 17.80 -9.82 -16.69
C TYR A 44 16.30 -9.75 -16.97
N ALA A 45 15.71 -10.90 -17.33
CA ALA A 45 14.31 -11.05 -17.67
C ALA A 45 13.82 -10.18 -18.85
N VAL A 46 14.73 -9.55 -19.59
CA VAL A 46 14.46 -8.80 -20.82
C VAL A 46 15.04 -9.55 -22.01
N THR A 47 16.36 -9.84 -22.01
CA THR A 47 17.05 -10.63 -23.03
C THR A 47 17.50 -12.00 -22.49
N THR A 48 17.45 -12.20 -21.18
CA THR A 48 17.78 -13.47 -20.52
C THR A 48 16.58 -14.00 -19.71
N GLY A 49 16.61 -15.28 -19.35
CA GLY A 49 15.62 -15.86 -18.45
C GLY A 49 15.72 -15.33 -17.02
N VAL A 50 14.90 -15.87 -16.13
CA VAL A 50 14.82 -15.48 -14.71
C VAL A 50 15.40 -16.58 -13.80
N GLY A 51 15.81 -16.20 -12.59
CA GLY A 51 16.32 -17.13 -11.57
C GLY A 51 17.51 -17.94 -12.06
N SER A 52 17.41 -19.27 -12.01
CA SER A 52 18.47 -20.17 -12.49
C SER A 52 18.73 -20.09 -14.00
N ARG A 53 17.76 -19.58 -14.76
CA ARG A 53 17.87 -19.41 -16.23
C ARG A 53 18.44 -18.06 -16.66
N LYS A 54 18.91 -17.23 -15.75
CA LYS A 54 19.44 -15.88 -16.00
C LYS A 54 20.64 -15.81 -16.94
N LEU A 55 21.31 -16.93 -17.18
CA LEU A 55 22.47 -17.03 -18.08
C LEU A 55 22.09 -17.52 -19.49
N PHE A 56 20.83 -17.83 -19.74
CA PHE A 56 20.35 -18.29 -21.03
C PHE A 56 19.57 -17.20 -21.72
N ASP A 57 19.88 -16.99 -23.00
CA ASP A 57 19.10 -16.10 -23.86
C ASP A 57 17.67 -16.64 -24.03
N ILE A 58 16.73 -15.75 -24.20
CA ILE A 58 15.33 -16.08 -24.43
C ILE A 58 14.96 -15.81 -25.89
N GLU A 59 14.11 -16.70 -26.43
CA GLU A 59 13.41 -16.43 -27.69
C GLU A 59 12.23 -15.51 -27.38
N ALA A 60 12.20 -14.34 -28.03
CA ALA A 60 11.40 -13.21 -27.62
C ALA A 60 9.87 -13.38 -27.72
N SER A 61 9.37 -14.26 -28.63
CA SER A 61 7.97 -14.18 -29.06
C SER A 61 6.89 -14.50 -28.01
N ASP A 62 7.22 -15.33 -26.99
CA ASP A 62 6.22 -15.75 -25.99
C ASP A 62 6.71 -15.66 -24.53
N HIS A 63 7.96 -15.20 -24.33
CA HIS A 63 8.61 -15.25 -23.02
C HIS A 63 7.81 -14.50 -21.95
N ASP A 64 7.43 -13.25 -22.20
CA ASP A 64 6.74 -12.40 -21.23
C ASP A 64 5.38 -13.00 -20.86
N ARG A 65 4.61 -13.47 -21.83
CA ARG A 65 3.33 -14.14 -21.58
C ARG A 65 3.48 -15.43 -20.77
N LEU A 66 4.48 -16.25 -21.12
CA LEU A 66 4.77 -17.48 -20.39
C LEU A 66 5.25 -17.18 -18.97
N LEU A 67 6.04 -16.13 -18.78
CA LEU A 67 6.51 -15.70 -17.46
C LEU A 67 5.35 -15.35 -16.54
N VAL A 68 4.37 -14.56 -17.01
CA VAL A 68 3.15 -14.26 -16.25
C VAL A 68 2.42 -15.58 -15.92
N ARG A 69 2.14 -16.42 -16.90
CA ARG A 69 1.34 -17.64 -16.71
C ARG A 69 1.98 -18.63 -15.75
N GLN A 70 3.32 -18.78 -15.76
CA GLN A 70 4.05 -19.70 -14.88
C GLN A 70 4.03 -19.27 -13.42
N HIS A 71 3.81 -17.98 -13.13
CA HIS A 71 3.74 -17.45 -11.77
C HIS A 71 2.31 -17.35 -11.23
N ARG A 72 1.30 -17.74 -11.99
CA ARG A 72 -0.10 -17.82 -11.55
C ARG A 72 -0.33 -19.03 -10.65
N ILE A 73 0.16 -18.97 -9.44
CA ILE A 73 0.15 -20.06 -8.47
C ILE A 73 -0.47 -19.66 -7.13
N SER A 74 -1.13 -18.51 -7.06
CA SER A 74 -1.71 -18.05 -5.78
C SER A 74 -2.82 -19.00 -5.31
N GLN A 75 -2.92 -19.16 -4.00
CA GLN A 75 -3.82 -20.08 -3.31
C GLN A 75 -4.51 -19.37 -2.13
N GLY A 76 -5.41 -20.08 -1.49
CA GLY A 76 -6.11 -19.59 -0.32
C GLY A 76 -7.38 -18.81 -0.65
N ALA A 77 -7.89 -18.08 0.33
CA ALA A 77 -9.11 -17.30 0.18
C ALA A 77 -8.92 -16.09 -0.76
N PRO A 78 -9.97 -15.67 -1.48
CA PRO A 78 -9.97 -14.37 -2.14
C PRO A 78 -9.71 -13.25 -1.13
N VAL A 79 -8.93 -12.25 -1.52
CA VAL A 79 -8.76 -11.02 -0.75
C VAL A 79 -9.93 -10.06 -1.00
N ALA A 80 -10.14 -9.11 -0.09
CA ALA A 80 -11.14 -8.07 -0.29
C ALA A 80 -10.85 -7.25 -1.56
N HIS A 81 -11.90 -6.85 -2.27
CA HIS A 81 -11.79 -6.15 -3.56
C HIS A 81 -11.02 -4.83 -3.43
N GLU A 82 -11.16 -4.11 -2.31
CA GLU A 82 -10.39 -2.90 -2.02
C GLU A 82 -8.87 -3.14 -2.04
N ILE A 83 -8.40 -4.32 -1.60
CA ILE A 83 -6.97 -4.68 -1.67
C ILE A 83 -6.55 -4.86 -3.13
N VAL A 84 -7.39 -5.46 -3.98
CA VAL A 84 -7.10 -5.62 -5.40
C VAL A 84 -6.97 -4.26 -6.09
N ARG A 85 -7.91 -3.35 -5.82
CA ARG A 85 -7.89 -1.97 -6.35
C ARG A 85 -6.65 -1.20 -5.89
N ALA A 86 -6.33 -1.26 -4.59
CA ALA A 86 -5.12 -0.65 -4.05
C ALA A 86 -3.84 -1.23 -4.65
N THR A 87 -3.81 -2.55 -4.92
CA THR A 87 -2.68 -3.22 -5.57
C THR A 87 -2.49 -2.72 -7.00
N ALA A 88 -3.57 -2.62 -7.78
CA ALA A 88 -3.54 -2.08 -9.14
C ALA A 88 -3.07 -0.61 -9.16
N LEU A 89 -3.58 0.22 -8.25
CA LEU A 89 -3.16 1.61 -8.08
C LEU A 89 -1.65 1.71 -7.74
N ARG A 90 -1.19 0.90 -6.77
CA ARG A 90 0.22 0.90 -6.37
C ARG A 90 1.13 0.45 -7.51
N LEU A 91 0.71 -0.55 -8.30
CA LEU A 91 1.43 -0.98 -9.50
C LEU A 91 1.47 0.14 -10.54
N ALA A 92 0.34 0.77 -10.86
CA ALA A 92 0.28 1.88 -11.81
C ALA A 92 1.22 3.02 -11.41
N ASN A 93 1.23 3.39 -10.12
CA ASN A 93 2.15 4.39 -9.59
C ASN A 93 3.62 3.97 -9.70
N ALA A 94 3.94 2.68 -9.55
CA ALA A 94 5.30 2.19 -9.74
C ALA A 94 5.75 2.29 -11.20
N LEU A 95 4.88 1.93 -12.15
CA LEU A 95 5.16 2.05 -13.57
C LEU A 95 5.36 3.51 -13.99
N ALA A 96 4.49 4.41 -13.52
CA ALA A 96 4.55 5.85 -13.81
C ALA A 96 5.83 6.55 -13.32
N ARG A 97 6.63 5.91 -12.44
CA ARG A 97 7.95 6.44 -12.04
C ARG A 97 9.03 6.32 -13.13
N ALA A 98 8.72 5.67 -14.26
CA ALA A 98 9.63 5.52 -15.40
C ALA A 98 10.98 4.86 -15.05
N THR A 99 11.00 3.94 -14.08
CA THR A 99 12.21 3.20 -13.65
C THR A 99 12.19 1.74 -14.06
N THR A 100 11.27 1.38 -14.96
CA THR A 100 11.04 0.00 -15.42
C THR A 100 11.07 -0.08 -16.94
N ALA A 101 10.99 -1.31 -17.48
CA ALA A 101 10.92 -1.56 -18.92
C ALA A 101 9.51 -1.37 -19.51
N ALA A 102 8.54 -0.92 -18.73
CA ALA A 102 7.16 -0.79 -19.16
C ALA A 102 6.97 0.34 -20.18
N ARG A 103 6.15 0.08 -21.21
CA ARG A 103 5.67 1.10 -22.12
C ARG A 103 4.58 1.95 -21.45
N PRO A 104 4.38 3.22 -21.88
CA PRO A 104 3.28 4.06 -21.42
C PRO A 104 1.90 3.40 -21.61
N GLU A 105 1.70 2.66 -22.69
CA GLU A 105 0.47 1.97 -23.04
C GLU A 105 0.09 0.91 -21.98
N LEU A 106 1.07 0.22 -21.40
CA LEU A 106 0.83 -0.76 -20.34
C LEU A 106 0.28 -0.10 -19.08
N ALA A 107 0.86 1.02 -18.67
CA ALA A 107 0.37 1.77 -17.52
C ALA A 107 -1.03 2.35 -17.77
N SER A 108 -1.28 2.89 -18.95
CA SER A 108 -2.59 3.41 -19.35
C SER A 108 -3.66 2.31 -19.38
N HIS A 109 -3.31 1.11 -19.88
CA HIS A 109 -4.20 -0.04 -19.90
C HIS A 109 -4.56 -0.52 -18.49
N LEU A 110 -3.58 -0.58 -17.60
CA LEU A 110 -3.79 -0.93 -16.18
C LEU A 110 -4.72 0.09 -15.48
N VAL A 111 -4.51 1.39 -15.71
CA VAL A 111 -5.36 2.44 -15.14
C VAL A 111 -6.77 2.39 -15.70
N ALA A 112 -6.94 2.12 -16.99
CA ALA A 112 -8.27 1.90 -17.58
C ALA A 112 -8.98 0.69 -16.94
N ALA A 113 -8.27 -0.43 -16.73
CA ALA A 113 -8.82 -1.60 -16.07
C ALA A 113 -9.24 -1.29 -14.60
N LEU A 114 -8.45 -0.48 -13.89
CA LEU A 114 -8.78 -0.04 -12.53
C LEU A 114 -10.01 0.87 -12.49
N ASN A 115 -10.10 1.83 -13.40
CA ASN A 115 -11.22 2.78 -13.48
C ASN A 115 -12.53 2.10 -13.91
N ASP A 116 -12.44 1.12 -14.81
CA ASP A 116 -13.58 0.33 -15.28
C ASP A 116 -13.95 -0.82 -14.33
N ASP A 117 -13.21 -0.97 -13.23
CA ASP A 117 -13.36 -2.06 -12.25
C ASP A 117 -13.23 -3.47 -12.86
N ARG A 118 -12.44 -3.60 -13.94
CA ARG A 118 -12.14 -4.87 -14.62
C ARG A 118 -10.90 -5.53 -14.00
N LEU A 119 -10.98 -5.88 -12.72
CA LEU A 119 -9.88 -6.45 -11.94
C LEU A 119 -10.15 -7.92 -11.60
N PRO A 120 -9.11 -8.77 -11.61
CA PRO A 120 -9.24 -10.19 -11.27
C PRO A 120 -9.40 -10.41 -9.76
N VAL A 121 -9.73 -11.65 -9.40
CA VAL A 121 -9.68 -12.10 -8.01
C VAL A 121 -8.23 -12.42 -7.64
N LEU A 122 -7.71 -11.77 -6.62
CA LEU A 122 -6.42 -12.13 -6.01
C LEU A 122 -6.62 -13.02 -4.78
N ARG A 123 -5.62 -13.85 -4.46
CA ARG A 123 -5.66 -14.79 -3.34
C ARG A 123 -4.55 -14.50 -2.32
N THR A 124 -4.80 -14.93 -1.08
CA THR A 124 -3.96 -14.55 0.07
C THR A 124 -2.56 -15.15 0.07
N HIS A 125 -2.36 -16.36 -0.48
CA HIS A 125 -1.09 -17.07 -0.42
C HIS A 125 -0.42 -17.17 -1.79
N GLY A 126 0.91 -17.09 -1.82
CA GLY A 126 1.71 -17.23 -3.05
C GLY A 126 2.99 -16.41 -3.05
N SER A 127 3.09 -15.35 -2.25
CA SER A 127 4.34 -14.63 -2.07
C SER A 127 5.33 -15.47 -1.25
N ILE A 128 6.59 -15.46 -1.67
CA ILE A 128 7.70 -16.12 -0.97
C ILE A 128 8.65 -15.10 -0.31
N GLY A 129 8.22 -13.84 -0.21
CA GLY A 129 9.01 -12.75 0.38
C GLY A 129 9.94 -12.03 -0.59
N GLN A 130 10.08 -12.52 -1.80
CA GLN A 130 10.85 -11.91 -2.89
C GLN A 130 9.89 -11.40 -3.96
N SER A 131 9.31 -10.21 -3.77
CA SER A 131 8.16 -9.71 -4.51
C SER A 131 6.89 -10.54 -4.29
N ASP A 132 5.75 -10.00 -4.66
CA ASP A 132 4.44 -10.66 -4.54
C ASP A 132 4.10 -11.43 -5.83
N LEU A 133 5.07 -12.22 -6.34
CA LEU A 133 5.07 -12.78 -7.69
C LEU A 133 3.73 -13.42 -8.10
N ALA A 134 3.12 -14.25 -7.24
CA ALA A 134 1.91 -14.97 -7.58
C ALA A 134 0.69 -14.04 -7.69
N GLN A 135 0.51 -13.15 -6.71
CA GLN A 135 -0.58 -12.16 -6.73
C GLN A 135 -0.42 -11.17 -7.89
N MET A 136 0.82 -10.76 -8.16
CA MET A 136 1.12 -9.87 -9.28
C MET A 136 0.90 -10.55 -10.63
N ALA A 137 1.16 -11.87 -10.74
CA ALA A 137 0.86 -12.65 -11.94
C ALA A 137 -0.65 -12.80 -12.17
N ASP A 138 -1.42 -13.04 -11.11
CA ASP A 138 -2.88 -13.10 -11.21
C ASP A 138 -3.47 -11.74 -11.61
N LEU A 139 -2.95 -10.64 -11.03
CA LEU A 139 -3.36 -9.28 -11.44
C LEU A 139 -3.03 -9.04 -12.91
N ALA A 140 -1.77 -9.30 -13.32
CA ALA A 140 -1.32 -9.10 -14.68
C ALA A 140 -2.17 -9.88 -15.69
N ASP A 141 -2.36 -11.18 -15.48
CA ASP A 141 -3.16 -12.02 -16.39
C ASP A 141 -4.61 -11.53 -16.51
N GLY A 142 -5.20 -11.09 -15.39
CA GLY A 142 -6.59 -10.61 -15.40
C GLY A 142 -6.78 -9.25 -16.06
N VAL A 143 -5.79 -8.35 -15.97
CA VAL A 143 -5.89 -7.02 -16.58
C VAL A 143 -5.39 -6.98 -18.02
N LEU A 144 -4.59 -7.95 -18.47
CA LEU A 144 -3.96 -7.97 -19.79
C LEU A 144 -4.87 -8.58 -20.88
N ASP A 145 -6.16 -8.77 -20.62
CA ASP A 145 -7.07 -9.28 -21.64
C ASP A 145 -7.06 -8.40 -22.89
N GLY A 146 -6.62 -8.98 -24.00
CA GLY A 146 -6.45 -8.28 -25.27
C GLY A 146 -5.22 -7.35 -25.36
N PHE A 147 -4.35 -7.29 -24.33
CA PHE A 147 -3.12 -6.51 -24.37
C PHE A 147 -1.90 -7.40 -24.60
N GLU A 148 -1.10 -7.08 -25.60
CA GLU A 148 0.13 -7.81 -25.95
C GLU A 148 1.34 -7.17 -25.25
N LEU A 149 2.02 -7.95 -24.39
CA LEU A 149 3.24 -7.52 -23.70
C LEU A 149 4.41 -7.40 -24.66
N ALA A 150 5.14 -6.30 -24.54
CA ALA A 150 6.45 -6.17 -25.14
C ALA A 150 7.52 -6.85 -24.28
N GLN A 151 8.65 -7.20 -24.91
CA GLN A 151 9.77 -7.83 -24.25
C GLN A 151 10.24 -7.08 -23.01
N GLY A 152 10.28 -7.76 -21.86
CA GLY A 152 10.66 -7.22 -20.57
C GLY A 152 9.53 -6.57 -19.78
N GLU A 153 8.29 -6.56 -20.26
CA GLU A 153 7.16 -5.99 -19.49
C GLU A 153 6.65 -6.94 -18.41
N ALA A 154 6.72 -8.26 -18.63
CA ALA A 154 6.27 -9.21 -17.61
C ALA A 154 7.04 -9.05 -16.29
N ILE A 155 8.36 -8.92 -16.33
CA ILE A 155 9.15 -8.78 -15.11
C ILE A 155 8.80 -7.47 -14.37
N THR A 156 8.42 -6.42 -15.06
CA THR A 156 8.00 -5.16 -14.43
C THR A 156 6.66 -5.27 -13.71
N LEU A 157 5.78 -6.14 -14.18
CA LEU A 157 4.51 -6.45 -13.54
C LEU A 157 4.69 -7.38 -12.35
N LEU A 158 5.56 -8.39 -12.47
CA LEU A 158 5.72 -9.47 -11.50
C LEU A 158 6.62 -9.09 -10.33
N ASN A 159 7.76 -8.44 -10.62
CA ASN A 159 8.78 -8.14 -9.60
C ASN A 159 8.44 -6.89 -8.80
N GLN A 160 7.28 -6.92 -8.16
CA GLN A 160 6.69 -5.83 -7.41
C GLN A 160 6.23 -6.32 -6.03
N SER A 161 6.29 -5.44 -5.04
CA SER A 161 5.66 -5.64 -3.72
C SER A 161 4.37 -4.83 -3.60
N ALA A 162 3.62 -4.70 -4.71
CA ALA A 162 2.45 -3.85 -4.75
C ALA A 162 1.30 -4.41 -3.90
N PHE A 163 1.12 -5.73 -3.86
CA PHE A 163 0.09 -6.39 -3.06
C PHE A 163 0.35 -6.22 -1.55
N ALA A 164 1.56 -6.50 -1.08
CA ALA A 164 1.93 -6.34 0.32
C ALA A 164 1.86 -4.86 0.75
N THR A 165 2.36 -3.94 -0.09
CA THR A 165 2.31 -2.50 0.18
C THR A 165 0.88 -1.98 0.24
N ALA A 166 0.02 -2.38 -0.69
CA ALA A 166 -1.38 -1.98 -0.73
C ALA A 166 -2.17 -2.49 0.49
N SER A 167 -1.98 -3.78 0.82
CA SER A 167 -2.58 -4.39 2.01
C SER A 167 -2.14 -3.67 3.29
N GLY A 168 -0.84 -3.38 3.42
CA GLY A 168 -0.28 -2.63 4.54
C GLY A 168 -0.82 -1.21 4.64
N ALA A 169 -0.97 -0.50 3.50
CA ALA A 169 -1.51 0.86 3.48
C ALA A 169 -2.96 0.91 3.98
N LEU A 170 -3.83 0.00 3.52
CA LEU A 170 -5.22 -0.07 3.99
C LEU A 170 -5.31 -0.46 5.47
N ALA A 171 -4.53 -1.44 5.91
CA ALA A 171 -4.47 -1.83 7.32
C ALA A 171 -3.95 -0.67 8.20
N PHE A 172 -2.99 0.10 7.72
CA PHE A 172 -2.48 1.27 8.44
C PHE A 172 -3.54 2.39 8.52
N ALA A 173 -4.29 2.63 7.45
CA ALA A 173 -5.42 3.56 7.48
C ALA A 173 -6.45 3.16 8.55
N ASP A 174 -6.80 1.87 8.64
CA ASP A 174 -7.72 1.36 9.66
C ASP A 174 -7.15 1.48 11.08
N ALA A 175 -5.85 1.27 11.25
CA ALA A 175 -5.18 1.45 12.54
C ALA A 175 -5.21 2.90 13.03
N LEU A 176 -5.05 3.89 12.12
CA LEU A 176 -5.19 5.31 12.48
C LEU A 176 -6.61 5.64 12.95
N VAL A 177 -7.63 5.13 12.26
CA VAL A 177 -9.03 5.29 12.68
C VAL A 177 -9.27 4.65 14.04
N LEU A 178 -8.74 3.43 14.26
CA LEU A 178 -8.85 2.75 15.55
C LEU A 178 -8.23 3.57 16.69
N LEU A 179 -7.05 4.15 16.48
CA LEU A 179 -6.40 5.01 17.48
C LEU A 179 -7.25 6.24 17.83
N ASP A 180 -7.89 6.83 16.82
CA ASP A 180 -8.81 7.95 17.05
C ASP A 180 -10.05 7.53 17.84
N VAL A 181 -10.60 6.37 17.56
CA VAL A 181 -11.73 5.80 18.33
C VAL A 181 -11.32 5.49 19.77
N LEU A 182 -10.12 4.98 19.99
CA LEU A 182 -9.60 4.70 21.35
C LEU A 182 -9.41 5.98 22.16
N ASP A 183 -8.99 7.10 21.55
CA ASP A 183 -8.93 8.38 22.27
C ASP A 183 -10.31 8.89 22.65
N HIS A 184 -11.31 8.78 21.78
CA HIS A 184 -12.70 9.13 22.10
C HIS A 184 -13.28 8.25 23.20
N ALA A 185 -13.08 6.95 23.12
CA ALA A 185 -13.51 6.01 24.17
C ALA A 185 -12.82 6.32 25.50
N GLY A 186 -11.51 6.60 25.47
CA GLY A 186 -10.75 6.98 26.65
C GLY A 186 -11.25 8.28 27.30
N ALA A 187 -11.59 9.29 26.50
CA ALA A 187 -12.19 10.52 27.03
C ALA A 187 -13.56 10.27 27.67
N LEU A 188 -14.43 9.49 27.02
CA LEU A 188 -15.74 9.09 27.56
C LEU A 188 -15.60 8.30 28.86
N ASP A 189 -14.63 7.39 28.94
CA ASP A 189 -14.35 6.60 30.15
C ASP A 189 -13.88 7.50 31.31
N LEU A 190 -13.03 8.48 31.04
CA LEU A 190 -12.58 9.46 32.04
C LEU A 190 -13.74 10.31 32.55
N GLU A 191 -14.62 10.76 31.67
CA GLU A 191 -15.86 11.49 32.04
C GLU A 191 -16.81 10.63 32.88
N ALA A 192 -17.12 9.43 32.40
CA ALA A 192 -18.07 8.53 33.06
C ALA A 192 -17.60 8.08 34.45
N LEU A 193 -16.29 7.91 34.64
CA LEU A 193 -15.71 7.58 35.95
C LEU A 193 -15.70 8.77 36.91
N GLY A 194 -15.70 10.00 36.41
CA GLY A 194 -15.28 11.19 37.16
C GLY A 194 -13.79 11.12 37.49
N ALA A 195 -12.97 10.85 36.50
CA ALA A 195 -11.54 10.63 36.67
C ALA A 195 -10.78 11.93 36.98
N ASN A 196 -9.67 11.78 37.71
CA ASN A 196 -8.75 12.90 37.94
C ASN A 196 -8.01 13.25 36.63
N ARG A 197 -8.33 14.42 36.07
CA ARG A 197 -7.79 14.91 34.78
C ARG A 197 -6.32 15.29 34.82
N ASP A 198 -5.69 15.33 36.00
CA ASP A 198 -4.24 15.50 36.10
C ASP A 198 -3.49 14.38 35.38
N SER A 199 -4.12 13.21 35.22
CA SER A 199 -3.57 12.07 34.45
C SER A 199 -3.39 12.34 32.94
N VAL A 200 -4.03 13.37 32.41
CA VAL A 200 -3.91 13.82 31.00
C VAL A 200 -3.34 15.24 30.87
N HIS A 201 -2.74 15.78 31.93
CA HIS A 201 -2.17 17.11 31.92
C HIS A 201 -0.98 17.22 30.95
N PRO A 202 -0.85 18.31 30.15
CA PRO A 202 0.22 18.49 29.16
C PRO A 202 1.66 18.37 29.73
N ALA A 203 1.88 18.75 31.00
CA ALA A 203 3.18 18.62 31.67
C ALA A 203 3.75 17.20 31.66
N ILE A 204 2.90 16.16 31.54
CA ILE A 204 3.33 14.76 31.40
C ILE A 204 4.12 14.59 30.08
N GLY A 205 3.62 15.20 29.00
CA GLY A 205 4.29 15.20 27.69
C GLY A 205 5.56 16.05 27.65
N GLU A 206 5.69 17.05 28.54
CA GLU A 206 6.94 17.82 28.70
C GLU A 206 7.99 17.00 29.44
N ALA A 207 7.59 16.31 30.51
CA ALA A 207 8.47 15.45 31.27
C ALA A 207 8.91 14.18 30.51
N ARG A 208 8.08 13.71 29.57
CA ARG A 208 8.33 12.51 28.73
C ARG A 208 8.01 12.83 27.29
N PRO A 209 8.94 13.40 26.52
CA PRO A 209 8.68 14.00 25.22
C PRO A 209 8.58 12.99 24.06
N TYR A 210 7.81 11.91 24.25
CA TYR A 210 7.48 10.97 23.19
C TYR A 210 6.41 11.59 22.26
N PRO A 211 6.59 11.57 20.93
CA PRO A 211 5.67 12.23 19.99
C PRO A 211 4.25 11.75 20.13
N GLY A 212 4.00 10.43 20.17
CA GLY A 212 2.68 9.85 20.30
C GLY A 212 2.01 10.18 21.62
N LEU A 213 2.76 10.19 22.74
CA LEU A 213 2.22 10.60 24.03
C LEU A 213 1.74 12.05 24.00
N ARG A 214 2.56 12.98 23.46
CA ARG A 214 2.18 14.39 23.33
C ARG A 214 0.94 14.58 22.47
N ALA A 215 0.87 13.86 21.34
CA ALA A 215 -0.30 13.89 20.46
C ALA A 215 -1.57 13.41 21.17
N THR A 216 -1.47 12.28 21.89
CA THR A 216 -2.63 11.73 22.63
C THR A 216 -3.06 12.64 23.78
N LEU A 217 -2.11 13.19 24.55
CA LEU A 217 -2.45 14.15 25.61
C LEU A 217 -3.16 15.39 25.06
N ALA A 218 -2.71 15.93 23.93
CA ALA A 218 -3.37 17.06 23.28
C ALA A 218 -4.78 16.72 22.82
N ARG A 219 -5.00 15.52 22.25
CA ARG A 219 -6.33 15.07 21.81
C ARG A 219 -7.28 14.85 22.99
N LEU A 220 -6.84 14.13 24.02
CA LEU A 220 -7.65 13.89 25.23
C LEU A 220 -7.98 15.21 25.91
N GLY A 221 -7.02 16.13 26.01
CA GLY A 221 -7.26 17.48 26.55
C GLY A 221 -8.33 18.25 25.76
N ALA A 222 -8.30 18.19 24.42
CA ALA A 222 -9.30 18.82 23.57
C ALA A 222 -10.69 18.15 23.67
N LEU A 223 -10.75 16.83 23.81
CA LEU A 223 -12.00 16.08 23.98
C LEU A 223 -12.65 16.34 25.34
N LEU A 224 -11.85 16.61 26.38
CA LEU A 224 -12.30 16.89 27.75
C LEU A 224 -12.45 18.39 28.02
N ASP A 225 -12.20 19.26 27.04
CA ASP A 225 -12.34 20.70 27.21
C ASP A 225 -13.80 21.06 27.48
N GLY A 226 -14.01 21.95 28.46
CA GLY A 226 -15.35 22.34 28.91
C GLY A 226 -16.05 21.30 29.80
N SER A 227 -15.43 20.20 30.15
CA SER A 227 -15.96 19.25 31.12
C SER A 227 -16.09 19.90 32.50
N GLU A 228 -17.26 19.75 33.13
CA GLU A 228 -17.58 20.20 34.50
C GLU A 228 -17.55 19.03 35.51
N VAL A 229 -17.15 17.84 35.08
CA VAL A 229 -17.08 16.65 35.92
C VAL A 229 -15.98 16.81 36.97
N GLU A 230 -16.33 16.73 38.23
CA GLU A 230 -15.42 16.77 39.37
C GLU A 230 -14.73 15.42 39.56
N ALA A 231 -13.45 15.43 39.92
CA ALA A 231 -12.70 14.21 40.21
C ALA A 231 -13.32 13.46 41.39
N ARG A 232 -13.64 12.19 41.19
CA ARG A 232 -14.23 11.32 42.21
C ARG A 232 -13.22 10.86 43.24
N ASP A 233 -12.00 10.57 42.78
CA ASP A 233 -10.90 10.06 43.59
C ASP A 233 -9.61 10.85 43.34
N LEU A 234 -8.69 10.85 44.31
CA LEU A 234 -7.37 11.44 44.16
C LEU A 234 -6.52 10.66 43.14
N GLN A 235 -6.68 9.35 43.10
CA GLN A 235 -5.94 8.46 42.20
C GLN A 235 -6.83 7.36 41.66
N ASP A 236 -7.10 7.43 40.36
CA ASP A 236 -7.92 6.46 39.64
C ASP A 236 -7.24 5.09 39.47
N PRO A 237 -7.98 4.04 39.10
CA PRO A 237 -7.40 2.76 38.69
C PRO A 237 -6.41 2.92 37.54
N LEU A 238 -5.41 2.03 37.51
CA LEU A 238 -4.27 2.15 36.59
C LEU A 238 -4.69 2.28 35.12
N THR A 239 -5.69 1.54 34.68
CA THR A 239 -6.17 1.57 33.28
C THR A 239 -6.54 3.00 32.84
N PHE A 240 -7.28 3.73 33.67
CA PHE A 240 -7.72 5.11 33.36
C PHE A 240 -6.54 6.09 33.40
N ARG A 241 -5.62 5.93 34.35
CA ARG A 241 -4.44 6.80 34.48
C ARG A 241 -3.43 6.66 33.35
N THR A 242 -3.45 5.55 32.61
CA THR A 242 -2.45 5.22 31.59
C THR A 242 -3.00 5.23 30.17
N ILE A 243 -4.22 5.72 29.94
CA ILE A 243 -4.82 5.82 28.59
C ILE A 243 -3.88 6.58 27.65
N ALA A 244 -3.41 7.78 28.08
CA ALA A 244 -2.54 8.59 27.23
C ALA A 244 -1.22 7.90 26.89
N GLN A 245 -0.62 7.18 27.84
CA GLN A 245 0.64 6.45 27.64
C GLN A 245 0.45 5.25 26.70
N GLN A 246 -0.65 4.50 26.85
CA GLN A 246 -0.93 3.31 26.02
C GLN A 246 -1.23 3.72 24.58
N ASN A 247 -2.18 4.63 24.39
CA ASN A 247 -2.54 5.11 23.04
C ASN A 247 -1.37 5.87 22.39
N GLY A 248 -0.59 6.61 23.19
CA GLY A 248 0.62 7.31 22.72
C GLY A 248 1.68 6.34 22.21
N ALA A 249 1.96 5.27 22.96
CA ALA A 249 2.92 4.25 22.52
C ALA A 249 2.48 3.50 21.26
N ALA A 250 1.17 3.38 21.04
CA ALA A 250 0.64 2.77 19.80
C ALA A 250 0.72 3.73 18.59
N ARG A 251 0.91 5.04 18.82
CA ARG A 251 1.10 6.05 17.76
C ARG A 251 2.57 6.21 17.33
N ASP A 252 3.52 5.91 18.23
CA ASP A 252 4.96 5.93 17.96
C ASP A 252 5.43 4.71 17.15
#